data_b68f6561ca2d37c10f636f35659c02c3
#
_entry.id   b68f6561ca2d37c10f636f35659c02c3
#
_cell.length_a   1.000
_cell.length_b   1.000
_cell.length_c   1.000
_cell.angle_alpha   90.00
_cell.angle_beta   90.00
_cell.angle_gamma   90.00
#
_symmetry.space_group_name_H-M   'P 1'
#
loop_
_entity.id
_entity.type
_entity.pdbx_description
1 polymer ?
#
loop_
_entity_poly.entity_id
_entity_poly.type
_entity_poly.pdbx_seq_one_letter_code
_entity_poly.pdbx_strand_id
1 'polypeptide(L)'
;MKRQFRHLDVPYRSQWGDPALNREIRNGCMDPCDDPAWRNTGFRDETAYRFWSRRVCGIACLESILDFLGIAHENRKRMLGEAIDHGVYEIDGEDSVKGLIYRPFCRWIRSRYRLNARIYEGAPLASVTQEISPTCMIMASVSPEIATPQQPNHRRGGHLVLIHGADAGHIWFHNPSGIPPFQCDANLAIDHAERFHAGRGMLIDFGEGANVPPRPNQPLTGPA
;
A
#
# COMPACT_ATOMS: atom_id res chain seq x y z
N MET A 1 -21.94 16.17 6.20
CA MET A 1 -21.09 15.47 7.21
C MET A 1 -19.92 14.84 6.49
N LYS A 2 -18.66 15.05 6.94
CA LYS A 2 -17.51 14.34 6.38
C LYS A 2 -17.67 12.86 6.70
N ARG A 3 -17.58 11.98 5.70
CA ARG A 3 -17.62 10.53 5.92
C ARG A 3 -16.42 10.13 6.77
N GLN A 4 -16.69 9.34 7.81
CA GLN A 4 -15.65 8.73 8.66
C GLN A 4 -15.77 7.24 8.50
N PHE A 5 -14.71 6.59 8.07
CA PHE A 5 -14.68 5.16 7.92
C PHE A 5 -13.26 4.61 8.11
N ARG A 6 -13.12 3.48 8.77
CA ARG A 6 -11.86 2.77 8.92
C ARG A 6 -12.11 1.28 8.83
N HIS A 7 -11.39 0.62 7.96
CA HIS A 7 -11.26 -0.83 7.99
C HIS A 7 -10.36 -1.21 9.17
N LEU A 8 -10.83 -2.14 9.99
CA LEU A 8 -10.05 -2.70 11.11
C LEU A 8 -9.39 -4.00 10.66
N ASP A 9 -8.30 -4.36 11.35
CA ASP A 9 -7.60 -5.63 11.14
C ASP A 9 -7.11 -5.88 9.70
N VAL A 10 -6.80 -4.79 8.97
CA VAL A 10 -6.18 -4.90 7.66
C VAL A 10 -4.76 -5.47 7.84
N PRO A 11 -4.44 -6.64 7.24
CA PRO A 11 -3.11 -7.23 7.40
C PRO A 11 -2.02 -6.32 6.85
N TYR A 12 -0.96 -6.11 7.63
CA TYR A 12 0.19 -5.33 7.19
C TYR A 12 1.15 -6.21 6.38
N ARG A 13 1.62 -5.70 5.26
CA ARG A 13 2.67 -6.30 4.44
C ARG A 13 3.84 -5.32 4.27
N SER A 14 5.00 -5.70 4.81
CA SER A 14 6.25 -5.00 4.49
C SER A 14 6.64 -5.27 3.04
N GLN A 15 7.33 -4.34 2.39
CA GLN A 15 7.95 -4.61 1.08
C GLN A 15 9.19 -5.52 1.19
N TRP A 16 9.72 -5.72 2.40
CA TRP A 16 10.78 -6.69 2.73
C TRP A 16 10.20 -7.95 3.37
N GLY A 17 11.05 -8.87 3.81
CA GLY A 17 10.64 -10.14 4.42
C GLY A 17 10.08 -9.96 5.83
N ASP A 18 10.93 -9.52 6.77
CA ASP A 18 10.56 -9.26 8.16
C ASP A 18 10.25 -7.78 8.39
N PRO A 19 8.99 -7.44 8.77
CA PRO A 19 8.62 -6.07 9.11
C PRO A 19 9.45 -5.43 10.24
N ALA A 20 9.95 -6.23 11.17
CA ALA A 20 10.75 -5.73 12.29
C ALA A 20 12.09 -5.13 11.84
N LEU A 21 12.60 -5.55 10.68
CA LEU A 21 13.88 -5.12 10.13
C LEU A 21 13.76 -3.94 9.15
N ASN A 22 12.55 -3.38 9.00
CA ASN A 22 12.33 -2.27 8.06
C ASN A 22 13.25 -1.08 8.33
N ARG A 23 13.53 -0.76 9.59
CA ARG A 23 14.38 0.38 9.97
C ARG A 23 15.80 0.20 9.47
N GLU A 24 16.39 -0.95 9.74
CA GLU A 24 17.78 -1.29 9.42
C GLU A 24 17.99 -1.32 7.91
N ILE A 25 17.07 -1.99 7.18
CA ILE A 25 17.13 -2.13 5.73
C ILE A 25 16.90 -0.76 5.06
N ARG A 26 15.91 0.00 5.54
CA ARG A 26 15.59 1.31 4.99
C ARG A 26 16.75 2.29 5.12
N ASN A 27 17.40 2.30 6.28
CA ASN A 27 18.50 3.21 6.58
C ASN A 27 19.86 2.75 5.98
N GLY A 28 19.88 1.59 5.30
CA GLY A 28 21.10 1.02 4.71
C GLY A 28 22.05 0.39 5.72
N CYS A 29 21.60 0.18 6.95
CA CYS A 29 22.38 -0.50 7.99
C CYS A 29 22.38 -2.03 7.82
N MET A 30 21.44 -2.57 7.01
CA MET A 30 21.33 -3.99 6.70
C MET A 30 21.06 -4.18 5.20
N ASP A 31 21.74 -5.16 4.60
CA ASP A 31 21.36 -5.61 3.25
C ASP A 31 20.02 -6.34 3.31
N PRO A 32 19.08 -6.11 2.36
CA PRO A 32 17.81 -6.82 2.34
C PRO A 32 17.94 -8.35 2.35
N CYS A 33 19.04 -8.91 1.84
CA CYS A 33 19.28 -10.35 1.81
C CYS A 33 19.78 -10.92 3.14
N ASP A 34 20.18 -10.06 4.09
CA ASP A 34 20.52 -10.46 5.46
C ASP A 34 19.27 -10.64 6.34
N ASP A 35 18.10 -10.20 5.86
CA ASP A 35 16.79 -10.47 6.48
C ASP A 35 16.50 -11.97 6.37
N PRO A 36 16.42 -12.74 7.48
CA PRO A 36 16.21 -14.18 7.43
C PRO A 36 14.90 -14.59 6.75
N ALA A 37 13.92 -13.68 6.67
CA ALA A 37 12.61 -13.92 6.06
C ALA A 37 12.55 -13.56 4.57
N TRP A 38 13.62 -13.05 3.95
CA TRP A 38 13.56 -12.58 2.57
C TRP A 38 13.09 -13.65 1.57
N ARG A 39 13.43 -14.93 1.80
CA ARG A 39 13.01 -16.05 0.94
C ARG A 39 11.51 -16.34 1.02
N ASN A 40 10.84 -15.91 2.09
CA ASN A 40 9.38 -16.08 2.24
C ASN A 40 8.61 -15.22 1.21
N THR A 41 9.24 -14.19 0.65
CA THR A 41 8.69 -13.38 -0.43
C THR A 41 8.65 -14.09 -1.78
N GLY A 42 9.24 -15.29 -1.88
CA GLY A 42 9.31 -16.12 -3.08
C GLY A 42 10.54 -15.92 -3.94
N PHE A 43 11.37 -14.92 -3.66
CA PHE A 43 12.66 -14.75 -4.33
C PHE A 43 13.64 -15.86 -3.94
N ARG A 44 14.54 -16.21 -4.88
CA ARG A 44 15.62 -17.19 -4.70
C ARG A 44 16.98 -16.61 -5.12
N ASP A 45 16.97 -15.55 -5.92
CA ASP A 45 18.15 -14.82 -6.38
C ASP A 45 18.30 -13.53 -5.57
N GLU A 46 19.46 -13.35 -4.95
CA GLU A 46 19.74 -12.21 -4.09
C GLU A 46 19.83 -10.89 -4.86
N THR A 47 20.43 -10.92 -6.06
CA THR A 47 20.57 -9.71 -6.89
C THR A 47 19.19 -9.20 -7.29
N ALA A 48 18.30 -10.11 -7.75
CA ALA A 48 16.94 -9.76 -8.06
C ALA A 48 16.18 -9.27 -6.81
N TYR A 49 16.41 -9.89 -5.65
CA TYR A 49 15.74 -9.43 -4.42
C TYR A 49 16.23 -8.05 -3.96
N ARG A 50 17.52 -7.78 -3.94
CA ARG A 50 18.09 -6.46 -3.63
C ARG A 50 17.51 -5.38 -4.53
N PHE A 51 17.39 -5.68 -5.82
CA PHE A 51 16.85 -4.75 -6.80
C PHE A 51 15.36 -4.49 -6.59
N TRP A 52 14.54 -5.54 -6.53
CA TRP A 52 13.09 -5.43 -6.52
C TRP A 52 12.50 -5.08 -5.15
N SER A 53 13.09 -5.55 -4.04
CA SER A 53 12.55 -5.33 -2.70
C SER A 53 12.38 -3.84 -2.35
N ARG A 54 13.13 -2.96 -2.99
CA ARG A 54 13.02 -1.50 -2.83
C ARG A 54 11.98 -0.85 -3.76
N ARG A 55 11.30 -1.63 -4.63
CA ARG A 55 10.41 -1.15 -5.69
C ARG A 55 8.98 -1.72 -5.62
N VAL A 56 8.73 -2.67 -4.74
CA VAL A 56 7.47 -3.44 -4.67
C VAL A 56 6.48 -2.93 -3.63
N CYS A 57 6.58 -1.68 -3.20
CA CYS A 57 5.63 -1.08 -2.25
C CYS A 57 4.17 -1.22 -2.70
N GLY A 58 3.89 -1.05 -4.00
CA GLY A 58 2.54 -1.22 -4.54
C GLY A 58 2.06 -2.67 -4.53
N ILE A 59 2.96 -3.65 -4.75
CA ILE A 59 2.59 -5.07 -4.62
C ILE A 59 2.31 -5.40 -3.15
N ALA A 60 3.11 -4.90 -2.21
CA ALA A 60 2.87 -5.09 -0.77
C ALA A 60 1.53 -4.48 -0.32
N CYS A 61 1.16 -3.29 -0.83
CA CYS A 61 -0.17 -2.73 -0.60
C CYS A 61 -1.29 -3.63 -1.15
N LEU A 62 -1.10 -4.21 -2.34
CA LEU A 62 -2.06 -5.13 -2.94
C LEU A 62 -2.18 -6.42 -2.11
N GLU A 63 -1.07 -7.01 -1.66
CA GLU A 63 -1.09 -8.18 -0.76
C GLU A 63 -1.92 -7.89 0.50
N SER A 64 -1.77 -6.71 1.13
CA SER A 64 -2.57 -6.30 2.29
C SER A 64 -4.07 -6.27 1.97
N ILE A 65 -4.46 -5.78 0.80
CA ILE A 65 -5.86 -5.74 0.36
C ILE A 65 -6.39 -7.16 0.11
N LEU A 66 -5.62 -8.00 -0.59
CA LEU A 66 -6.04 -9.37 -0.93
C LEU A 66 -6.20 -10.23 0.33
N ASP A 67 -5.26 -10.13 1.26
CA ASP A 67 -5.35 -10.81 2.55
C ASP A 67 -6.57 -10.35 3.35
N PHE A 68 -6.85 -9.04 3.39
CA PHE A 68 -8.02 -8.49 4.06
C PHE A 68 -9.32 -9.03 3.49
N LEU A 69 -9.39 -9.25 2.18
CA LEU A 69 -10.55 -9.78 1.47
C LEU A 69 -10.61 -11.31 1.46
N GLY A 70 -9.61 -12.00 2.00
CA GLY A 70 -9.51 -13.45 1.92
C GLY A 70 -9.34 -13.98 0.50
N ILE A 71 -8.81 -13.15 -0.41
CA ILE A 71 -8.55 -13.54 -1.80
C ILE A 71 -7.19 -14.23 -1.89
N ALA A 72 -7.19 -15.49 -2.31
CA ALA A 72 -5.96 -16.24 -2.52
C ALA A 72 -5.09 -15.58 -3.58
N HIS A 73 -3.79 -15.44 -3.29
CA HIS A 73 -2.81 -14.88 -4.20
C HIS A 73 -1.48 -15.63 -4.12
N GLU A 74 -0.66 -15.43 -5.13
CA GLU A 74 0.69 -15.98 -5.21
C GLU A 74 1.65 -15.22 -4.30
N ASN A 75 2.87 -15.77 -4.11
CA ASN A 75 3.92 -15.04 -3.42
C ASN A 75 4.33 -13.79 -4.21
N ARG A 76 4.97 -12.85 -3.52
CA ARG A 76 5.35 -11.53 -4.07
C ARG A 76 6.17 -11.61 -5.36
N LYS A 77 7.12 -12.55 -5.44
CA LYS A 77 7.95 -12.72 -6.66
C LYS A 77 7.10 -13.11 -7.88
N ARG A 78 6.10 -13.98 -7.71
CA ARG A 78 5.19 -14.36 -8.79
C ARG A 78 4.24 -13.24 -9.15
N MET A 79 3.65 -12.55 -8.16
CA MET A 79 2.82 -11.38 -8.40
C MET A 79 3.58 -10.28 -9.14
N LEU A 80 4.85 -10.05 -8.79
CA LEU A 80 5.72 -9.13 -9.52
C LEU A 80 5.95 -9.57 -10.96
N GLY A 81 6.19 -10.85 -11.22
CA GLY A 81 6.32 -11.38 -12.58
C GLY A 81 5.07 -11.12 -13.43
N GLU A 82 3.88 -11.47 -12.91
CA GLU A 82 2.61 -11.16 -13.56
C GLU A 82 2.44 -9.64 -13.81
N ALA A 83 2.80 -8.81 -12.84
CA ALA A 83 2.71 -7.36 -12.97
C ALA A 83 3.62 -6.82 -14.08
N ILE A 84 4.84 -7.34 -14.21
CA ILE A 84 5.77 -6.99 -15.30
C ILE A 84 5.17 -7.41 -16.65
N ASP A 85 4.66 -8.63 -16.78
CA ASP A 85 4.05 -9.14 -18.02
C ASP A 85 2.83 -8.30 -18.44
N HIS A 86 2.15 -7.66 -17.48
CA HIS A 86 1.03 -6.74 -17.74
C HIS A 86 1.46 -5.28 -17.94
N GLY A 87 2.76 -4.99 -17.98
CA GLY A 87 3.29 -3.63 -18.17
C GLY A 87 3.14 -2.70 -16.96
N VAL A 88 2.95 -3.27 -15.76
CA VAL A 88 2.90 -2.48 -14.51
C VAL A 88 4.25 -1.89 -14.16
N TYR A 89 5.31 -2.56 -14.58
CA TYR A 89 6.70 -2.12 -14.48
C TYR A 89 7.37 -2.20 -15.84
N GLU A 90 7.99 -1.12 -16.26
CA GLU A 90 8.84 -1.07 -17.46
C GLU A 90 10.30 -1.06 -17.01
N ILE A 91 11.06 -2.06 -17.43
CA ILE A 91 12.49 -2.17 -17.12
C ILE A 91 13.22 -1.39 -18.22
N ASP A 92 13.98 -0.36 -17.83
CA ASP A 92 14.75 0.49 -18.69
C ASP A 92 16.25 0.35 -18.34
N GLY A 93 16.91 -0.55 -19.06
CA GLY A 93 18.30 -0.93 -18.78
C GLY A 93 18.47 -1.84 -17.55
N GLU A 94 19.68 -1.93 -17.03
CA GLU A 94 20.04 -2.86 -15.95
C GLU A 94 19.54 -2.41 -14.57
N ASP A 95 19.51 -1.08 -14.33
CA ASP A 95 19.28 -0.51 -12.98
C ASP A 95 18.05 0.38 -12.88
N SER A 96 17.34 0.63 -13.98
CA SER A 96 16.20 1.54 -14.02
C SER A 96 14.88 0.81 -14.23
N VAL A 97 13.91 1.17 -13.41
CA VAL A 97 12.53 0.70 -13.52
C VAL A 97 11.58 1.87 -13.40
N LYS A 98 10.73 2.01 -14.37
CA LYS A 98 9.57 2.89 -14.30
C LYS A 98 8.37 2.09 -13.80
N GLY A 99 7.79 2.49 -12.72
CA GLY A 99 6.62 1.84 -12.11
C GLY A 99 6.44 2.25 -10.65
N LEU A 100 5.36 1.92 -10.01
CA LEU A 100 4.20 1.18 -10.53
C LEU A 100 3.40 2.09 -11.48
N ILE A 101 3.07 1.58 -12.69
CA ILE A 101 2.31 2.31 -13.71
C ILE A 101 0.82 2.02 -13.48
N TYR A 102 0.04 3.06 -13.18
CA TYR A 102 -1.32 2.91 -12.65
C TYR A 102 -2.31 2.25 -13.62
N ARG A 103 -2.36 2.68 -14.90
CA ARG A 103 -3.33 2.12 -15.86
C ARG A 103 -3.15 0.61 -16.09
N PRO A 104 -1.93 0.10 -16.36
CA PRO A 104 -1.65 -1.32 -16.41
C PRO A 104 -2.01 -2.04 -15.10
N PHE A 105 -1.64 -1.48 -13.94
CA PHE A 105 -1.95 -2.04 -12.64
C PHE A 105 -3.46 -2.20 -12.45
N CYS A 106 -4.27 -1.17 -12.73
CA CYS A 106 -5.72 -1.24 -12.62
C CYS A 106 -6.33 -2.33 -13.53
N ARG A 107 -5.80 -2.49 -14.77
CA ARG A 107 -6.24 -3.57 -15.67
C ARG A 107 -5.88 -4.95 -15.14
N TRP A 108 -4.64 -5.11 -14.65
CA TRP A 108 -4.15 -6.37 -14.11
C TRP A 108 -4.97 -6.82 -12.90
N ILE A 109 -5.17 -5.97 -11.87
CA ILE A 109 -5.92 -6.36 -10.68
C ILE A 109 -7.39 -6.64 -10.97
N ARG A 110 -7.96 -5.97 -11.97
CA ARG A 110 -9.34 -6.25 -12.42
C ARG A 110 -9.45 -7.62 -13.06
N SER A 111 -8.55 -7.97 -13.97
CA SER A 111 -8.57 -9.27 -14.66
C SER A 111 -8.26 -10.42 -13.72
N ARG A 112 -7.28 -10.22 -12.82
CA ARG A 112 -6.72 -11.29 -11.97
C ARG A 112 -7.53 -11.51 -10.68
N TYR A 113 -7.96 -10.42 -10.03
CA TYR A 113 -8.55 -10.47 -8.69
C TYR A 113 -9.98 -9.91 -8.62
N ARG A 114 -10.54 -9.46 -9.76
CA ARG A 114 -11.86 -8.83 -9.83
C ARG A 114 -11.99 -7.54 -9.02
N LEU A 115 -10.87 -6.89 -8.71
CA LEU A 115 -10.85 -5.60 -8.03
C LEU A 115 -10.98 -4.48 -9.06
N ASN A 116 -11.90 -3.54 -8.83
CA ASN A 116 -11.97 -2.32 -9.62
C ASN A 116 -11.02 -1.27 -9.05
N ALA A 117 -10.41 -0.48 -9.94
CA ALA A 117 -9.57 0.61 -9.51
C ALA A 117 -9.81 1.85 -10.37
N ARG A 118 -9.85 3.01 -9.72
CA ARG A 118 -9.98 4.32 -10.36
C ARG A 118 -8.78 5.18 -9.98
N ILE A 119 -8.08 5.67 -10.99
CA ILE A 119 -6.94 6.59 -10.81
C ILE A 119 -7.49 7.98 -10.46
N TYR A 120 -6.84 8.64 -9.51
CA TYR A 120 -7.04 10.06 -9.26
C TYR A 120 -5.73 10.83 -9.46
N GLU A 121 -5.83 12.06 -9.96
CA GLU A 121 -4.71 12.97 -10.19
C GLU A 121 -5.14 14.40 -9.85
N GLY A 122 -4.20 15.22 -9.38
CA GLY A 122 -4.43 16.62 -9.03
C GLY A 122 -5.38 16.84 -7.83
N ALA A 123 -5.64 15.80 -7.04
CA ALA A 123 -6.57 15.88 -5.93
C ALA A 123 -5.85 15.94 -4.56
N PRO A 124 -6.24 16.85 -3.66
CA PRO A 124 -5.71 16.90 -2.32
C PRO A 124 -6.18 15.68 -1.51
N LEU A 125 -5.36 15.25 -0.57
CA LEU A 125 -5.62 14.05 0.25
C LEU A 125 -6.94 14.17 1.03
N ALA A 126 -7.27 15.36 1.54
CA ALA A 126 -8.53 15.61 2.24
C ALA A 126 -9.78 15.34 1.38
N SER A 127 -9.69 15.52 0.06
CA SER A 127 -10.78 15.20 -0.86
C SER A 127 -10.83 13.71 -1.16
N VAL A 128 -9.67 13.11 -1.42
CA VAL A 128 -9.56 11.69 -1.79
C VAL A 128 -10.01 10.78 -0.65
N THR A 129 -9.70 11.14 0.59
CA THR A 129 -10.08 10.35 1.77
C THR A 129 -11.59 10.26 2.02
N GLN A 130 -12.40 11.15 1.41
CA GLN A 130 -13.87 11.04 1.45
C GLN A 130 -14.42 9.82 0.69
N GLU A 131 -13.62 9.22 -0.19
CA GLU A 131 -13.97 8.04 -0.97
C GLU A 131 -13.81 6.74 -0.17
N ILE A 132 -13.12 6.77 0.98
CA ILE A 132 -12.99 5.59 1.84
C ILE A 132 -14.39 5.16 2.33
N SER A 133 -14.68 3.88 2.15
CA SER A 133 -15.99 3.31 2.42
C SER A 133 -15.84 1.84 2.79
N PRO A 134 -16.93 1.13 3.18
CA PRO A 134 -16.86 -0.32 3.43
C PRO A 134 -16.29 -1.16 2.27
N THR A 135 -16.29 -0.62 1.07
CA THR A 135 -15.85 -1.32 -0.15
C THR A 135 -14.67 -0.65 -0.84
N CYS A 136 -14.07 0.39 -0.24
CA CYS A 136 -13.01 1.15 -0.91
C CYS A 136 -11.85 1.49 0.04
N MET A 137 -10.63 1.20 -0.41
CA MET A 137 -9.36 1.66 0.16
C MET A 137 -8.58 2.49 -0.86
N ILE A 138 -7.54 3.20 -0.40
CA ILE A 138 -6.75 4.08 -1.27
C ILE A 138 -5.29 3.64 -1.27
N MET A 139 -4.72 3.42 -2.44
CA MET A 139 -3.28 3.37 -2.63
C MET A 139 -2.79 4.77 -3.03
N ALA A 140 -2.24 5.50 -2.07
CA ALA A 140 -1.79 6.89 -2.27
C ALA A 140 -0.31 6.97 -2.61
N SER A 141 0.04 7.78 -3.62
CA SER A 141 1.44 8.10 -3.92
C SER A 141 1.93 9.16 -2.95
N VAL A 142 2.98 8.82 -2.22
CA VAL A 142 3.59 9.69 -1.21
C VAL A 142 5.10 9.72 -1.34
N SER A 143 5.75 10.70 -0.72
CA SER A 143 7.19 10.63 -0.50
C SER A 143 7.52 9.49 0.47
N PRO A 144 8.60 8.72 0.25
CA PRO A 144 9.11 7.78 1.24
C PRO A 144 9.38 8.40 2.61
N GLU A 145 9.64 9.71 2.67
CA GLU A 145 9.90 10.48 3.91
C GLU A 145 8.72 10.50 4.88
N ILE A 146 7.53 10.05 4.45
CA ILE A 146 6.37 9.81 5.34
C ILE A 146 6.66 8.79 6.46
N ALA A 147 7.74 8.00 6.34
CA ALA A 147 8.20 7.11 7.40
C ALA A 147 8.79 7.85 8.62
N THR A 148 9.18 9.12 8.44
CA THR A 148 9.73 10.01 9.47
C THR A 148 9.10 11.40 9.35
N PRO A 149 7.78 11.56 9.58
CA PRO A 149 7.05 12.76 9.19
C PRO A 149 7.45 14.02 9.97
N GLN A 150 8.20 13.90 11.04
CA GLN A 150 8.75 15.03 11.80
C GLN A 150 9.95 15.68 11.08
N GLN A 151 10.56 14.96 10.13
CA GLN A 151 11.69 15.49 9.37
C GLN A 151 11.23 16.30 8.14
N PRO A 152 12.12 17.13 7.56
CA PRO A 152 11.82 17.82 6.31
C PRO A 152 11.46 16.85 5.19
N ASN A 153 10.53 17.27 4.34
CA ASN A 153 10.15 16.56 3.13
C ASN A 153 10.76 17.25 1.92
N HIS A 154 11.56 16.54 1.14
CA HIS A 154 12.30 17.10 0.00
C HIS A 154 11.68 16.77 -1.36
N ARG A 155 10.70 15.87 -1.39
CA ARG A 155 10.03 15.45 -2.64
C ARG A 155 8.60 15.00 -2.39
N ARG A 156 7.83 14.85 -3.48
CA ARG A 156 6.50 14.24 -3.45
C ARG A 156 6.48 13.01 -4.36
N GLY A 157 5.83 11.93 -3.91
CA GLY A 157 5.73 10.69 -4.68
C GLY A 157 6.98 9.79 -4.59
N GLY A 158 6.96 8.74 -5.38
CA GLY A 158 8.00 7.71 -5.45
C GLY A 158 7.80 6.54 -4.48
N HIS A 159 6.72 6.55 -3.71
CA HIS A 159 6.31 5.47 -2.82
C HIS A 159 4.79 5.34 -2.78
N LEU A 160 4.28 4.15 -2.47
CA LEU A 160 2.87 3.89 -2.26
C LEU A 160 2.61 3.43 -0.83
N VAL A 161 1.57 4.00 -0.23
CA VAL A 161 1.01 3.56 1.05
C VAL A 161 -0.44 3.13 0.85
N LEU A 162 -0.94 2.25 1.70
CA LEU A 162 -2.34 1.83 1.72
C LEU A 162 -3.08 2.60 2.82
N ILE A 163 -3.94 3.54 2.44
CA ILE A 163 -4.83 4.21 3.37
C ILE A 163 -6.11 3.38 3.47
N HIS A 164 -6.37 2.86 4.66
CA HIS A 164 -7.51 1.99 4.95
C HIS A 164 -8.52 2.62 5.91
N GLY A 165 -8.29 3.87 6.33
CA GLY A 165 -9.22 4.61 7.17
C GLY A 165 -8.99 6.12 7.13
N ALA A 166 -10.07 6.88 7.31
CA ALA A 166 -10.00 8.33 7.50
C ALA A 166 -11.16 8.81 8.37
N ASP A 167 -10.90 9.90 9.12
CA ASP A 167 -11.90 10.69 9.79
C ASP A 167 -11.82 12.18 9.37
N ALA A 168 -12.40 13.06 10.17
CA ALA A 168 -12.42 14.49 9.87
C ALA A 168 -11.03 15.16 9.83
N GLY A 169 -10.03 14.56 10.45
CA GLY A 169 -8.69 15.15 10.62
C GLY A 169 -7.52 14.21 10.42
N HIS A 170 -7.74 12.90 10.38
CA HIS A 170 -6.67 11.91 10.35
C HIS A 170 -6.88 10.85 9.28
N ILE A 171 -5.77 10.21 8.88
CA ILE A 171 -5.75 8.97 8.10
C ILE A 171 -5.15 7.84 8.92
N TRP A 172 -5.59 6.60 8.63
CA TRP A 172 -4.94 5.35 9.06
C TRP A 172 -4.39 4.65 7.83
N PHE A 173 -3.13 4.28 7.90
CA PHE A 173 -2.46 3.71 6.73
C PHE A 173 -1.40 2.69 7.09
N HIS A 174 -1.12 1.80 6.13
CA HIS A 174 0.04 0.93 6.11
C HIS A 174 1.11 1.51 5.20
N ASN A 175 2.34 1.58 5.71
CA ASN A 175 3.51 2.01 4.97
C ASN A 175 4.45 0.81 4.76
N PRO A 176 4.52 0.21 3.56
CA PRO A 176 5.32 -0.99 3.31
C PRO A 176 6.81 -0.86 3.62
N SER A 177 7.37 0.33 3.55
CA SER A 177 8.75 0.62 3.96
C SER A 177 8.84 1.49 5.21
N GLY A 178 7.74 1.57 5.97
CA GLY A 178 7.65 2.37 7.17
C GLY A 178 8.47 1.81 8.32
N ILE A 179 8.67 2.66 9.31
CA ILE A 179 9.27 2.31 10.60
C ILE A 179 8.30 2.71 11.72
N PRO A 180 8.21 1.95 12.81
CA PRO A 180 7.31 2.33 13.91
C PRO A 180 7.59 3.75 14.43
N PRO A 181 6.53 4.55 14.72
CA PRO A 181 5.10 4.20 14.66
C PRO A 181 4.43 4.42 13.29
N PHE A 182 5.18 4.80 12.23
CA PHE A 182 4.66 5.09 10.89
C PHE A 182 4.85 3.92 9.91
N GLN A 183 4.53 2.73 10.36
CA GLN A 183 4.68 1.46 9.64
C GLN A 183 3.33 0.76 9.46
N CYS A 184 2.87 0.06 10.50
CA CYS A 184 1.62 -0.69 10.51
C CYS A 184 0.55 0.14 11.23
N ASP A 185 -0.64 0.23 10.63
CA ASP A 185 -1.79 0.94 11.20
C ASP A 185 -1.44 2.36 11.70
N ALA A 186 -0.54 3.00 10.97
CA ALA A 186 -0.02 4.31 11.30
C ALA A 186 -1.13 5.37 11.24
N ASN A 187 -1.11 6.30 12.18
CA ASN A 187 -2.06 7.42 12.21
C ASN A 187 -1.32 8.74 11.99
N LEU A 188 -1.86 9.59 11.12
CA LEU A 188 -1.29 10.91 10.84
C LEU A 188 -2.39 11.91 10.51
N ALA A 189 -2.24 13.15 10.97
CA ALA A 189 -3.14 14.23 10.59
C ALA A 189 -3.12 14.44 9.05
N ILE A 190 -4.29 14.65 8.44
CA ILE A 190 -4.43 14.79 6.97
C ILE A 190 -3.56 15.92 6.44
N ASP A 191 -3.58 17.09 7.09
CA ASP A 191 -2.76 18.24 6.66
C ASP A 191 -1.26 17.95 6.76
N HIS A 192 -0.85 17.13 7.71
CA HIS A 192 0.53 16.71 7.84
C HIS A 192 0.89 15.69 6.75
N ALA A 193 0.02 14.72 6.48
CA ALA A 193 0.20 13.71 5.42
C ALA A 193 0.22 14.33 4.02
N GLU A 194 -0.56 15.41 3.79
CA GLU A 194 -0.60 16.15 2.52
C GLU A 194 0.78 16.65 2.08
N ARG A 195 1.67 16.94 3.01
CA ARG A 195 3.05 17.38 2.70
C ARG A 195 3.83 16.34 1.89
N PHE A 196 3.50 15.06 2.06
CA PHE A 196 4.14 13.92 1.39
C PHE A 196 3.37 13.47 0.16
N HIS A 197 2.09 13.81 0.06
CA HIS A 197 1.19 13.34 -0.99
C HIS A 197 1.53 13.97 -2.34
N ALA A 198 1.56 13.15 -3.38
CA ALA A 198 1.87 13.56 -4.74
C ALA A 198 0.64 14.04 -5.54
N GLY A 199 -0.51 14.19 -4.88
CA GLY A 199 -1.77 14.55 -5.53
C GLY A 199 -2.34 13.44 -6.44
N ARG A 200 -1.85 12.20 -6.33
CA ARG A 200 -2.25 11.09 -7.20
C ARG A 200 -2.19 9.73 -6.50
N GLY A 201 -2.92 8.78 -7.04
CA GLY A 201 -2.99 7.42 -6.55
C GLY A 201 -4.14 6.65 -7.19
N MET A 202 -4.61 5.63 -6.48
CA MET A 202 -5.69 4.76 -6.95
C MET A 202 -6.68 4.50 -5.81
N LEU A 203 -7.95 4.58 -6.13
CA LEU A 203 -9.06 4.11 -5.30
C LEU A 203 -9.30 2.65 -5.68
N ILE A 204 -9.18 1.74 -4.73
CA ILE A 204 -9.38 0.32 -4.95
C ILE A 204 -10.75 -0.06 -4.40
N ASP A 205 -11.67 -0.38 -5.32
CA ASP A 205 -13.05 -0.77 -5.03
C ASP A 205 -13.21 -2.28 -5.20
N PHE A 206 -13.60 -2.95 -4.16
CA PHE A 206 -13.78 -4.40 -4.14
C PHE A 206 -15.27 -4.82 -4.20
N GLY A 207 -16.23 -3.86 -4.36
CA GLY A 207 -17.66 -4.11 -4.55
C GLY A 207 -18.37 -4.66 -3.31
N GLU A 208 -19.70 -4.69 -3.34
CA GLU A 208 -20.53 -5.14 -2.21
C GLU A 208 -20.52 -6.67 -2.00
N GLY A 209 -19.92 -7.44 -2.91
CA GLY A 209 -19.84 -8.92 -2.83
C GLY A 209 -18.52 -9.45 -2.34
N ALA A 210 -17.54 -8.61 -2.02
CA ALA A 210 -16.29 -9.05 -1.43
C ALA A 210 -16.54 -9.52 0.02
N ASN A 211 -15.90 -10.64 0.39
CA ASN A 211 -15.98 -11.22 1.72
C ASN A 211 -15.23 -10.33 2.74
N VAL A 212 -15.76 -9.12 2.99
CA VAL A 212 -15.24 -8.27 4.05
C VAL A 212 -15.57 -8.96 5.37
N PRO A 213 -14.58 -9.29 6.22
CA PRO A 213 -14.84 -9.96 7.49
C PRO A 213 -15.87 -9.19 8.31
N PRO A 214 -16.85 -9.87 8.96
CA PRO A 214 -17.82 -9.21 9.80
C PRO A 214 -17.10 -8.45 10.91
N ARG A 215 -17.47 -7.19 11.14
CA ARG A 215 -16.88 -6.35 12.17
C ARG A 215 -17.09 -7.02 13.55
N PRO A 216 -16.06 -7.24 14.36
CA PRO A 216 -16.27 -7.50 15.77
C PRO A 216 -16.89 -6.25 16.40
N ASN A 217 -18.12 -6.40 16.95
CA ASN A 217 -18.84 -5.39 17.73
C ASN A 217 -19.26 -4.08 17.03
N GLN A 218 -20.24 -4.15 16.14
CA GLN A 218 -21.26 -3.09 16.09
C GLN A 218 -22.35 -3.42 17.11
N PRO A 219 -22.70 -2.53 18.06
CA PRO A 219 -23.90 -2.71 18.85
C PRO A 219 -25.09 -2.74 17.87
N LEU A 220 -25.87 -3.81 17.94
CA LEU A 220 -27.14 -3.92 17.23
C LEU A 220 -28.05 -2.80 17.78
N THR A 221 -28.15 -1.68 17.06
CA THR A 221 -29.23 -0.73 17.26
C THR A 221 -30.47 -1.38 16.69
N GLY A 222 -31.17 -2.16 17.54
CA GLY A 222 -32.51 -2.64 17.24
C GLY A 222 -33.47 -1.46 17.17
N PRO A 223 -34.55 -1.55 16.36
CA PRO A 223 -35.58 -0.53 16.34
C PRO A 223 -36.34 -0.53 17.68
N ALA A 224 -36.52 0.68 18.22
CA ALA A 224 -37.46 0.95 19.30
C ALA A 224 -38.88 0.98 18.76
#